data_77dd65a06a118f0a359ad02a44baeabb
#
_entry.id   77dd65a06a118f0a359ad02a44baeabb
#
_cell.length_a   1.000
_cell.length_b   1.000
_cell.length_c   1.000
_cell.angle_alpha   90.00
_cell.angle_beta   90.00
_cell.angle_gamma   90.00
#
_symmetry.space_group_name_H-M   'P 1'
#
loop_
_entity.id
_entity.type
_entity.pdbx_description
1 polymer ?
#
loop_
_entity_poly.entity_id
_entity_poly.type
_entity_poly.pdbx_seq_one_letter_code
_entity_poly.pdbx_strand_id
1 'polypeptide(L)'
;FIIDRQTINDLNIFGKVRGNSVYGVFNSTRTRGGAQLLEEMFHYPLSDAERINHRSTVIRYFMDKNVRFDFQNEWFDALEGYLANRDERSRLMPEDNTLQRRMKRCVGGDMEFEQVLKGVLAGINLINTVRGFLAQVEGENNPYAQECKELAQLVAAPQLAWTPEENGKTKLSYARTSKYDNLLRYEGYELI
;
A
#
# COMPACT_ATOMS: atom_id res chain seq x y z
N PHE A 1 25.82 -0.79 13.50
CA PHE A 1 25.88 -0.24 14.86
C PHE A 1 24.64 -0.69 15.61
N ILE A 2 24.80 -1.28 16.77
CA ILE A 2 23.69 -1.74 17.62
C ILE A 2 23.71 -0.88 18.88
N ILE A 3 22.57 -0.24 19.17
CA ILE A 3 22.40 0.53 20.39
C ILE A 3 21.94 -0.42 21.50
N ASP A 4 22.58 -0.35 22.67
CA ASP A 4 22.16 -1.16 23.82
C ASP A 4 20.85 -0.64 24.43
N ARG A 5 20.16 -1.52 25.14
CA ARG A 5 18.84 -1.23 25.73
C ARG A 5 18.89 -0.10 26.78
N GLN A 6 20.01 0.04 27.48
CA GLN A 6 20.17 1.09 28.49
C GLN A 6 20.21 2.46 27.80
N THR A 7 21.03 2.61 26.74
CA THR A 7 21.12 3.83 25.95
C THR A 7 19.78 4.23 25.35
N ILE A 8 19.01 3.24 24.81
CA ILE A 8 17.65 3.48 24.29
C ILE A 8 16.74 4.09 25.38
N ASN A 9 16.81 3.54 26.61
CA ASN A 9 15.99 3.99 27.72
C ASN A 9 16.45 5.35 28.26
N ASP A 10 17.78 5.56 28.44
CA ASP A 10 18.35 6.77 29.01
C ASP A 10 18.12 7.99 28.08
N LEU A 11 18.19 7.78 26.78
CA LEU A 11 17.87 8.79 25.77
C LEU A 11 16.38 8.91 25.47
N ASN A 12 15.54 8.11 26.10
CA ASN A 12 14.10 8.08 25.87
C ASN A 12 13.72 7.96 24.38
N ILE A 13 14.44 7.09 23.65
CA ILE A 13 14.27 6.96 22.19
C ILE A 13 12.82 6.58 21.84
N PHE A 14 12.25 5.55 22.44
CA PHE A 14 10.87 5.08 22.15
C PHE A 14 9.85 5.49 23.21
N GLY A 15 10.30 5.98 24.39
CA GLY A 15 9.43 6.44 25.46
C GLY A 15 8.72 5.32 26.21
N LYS A 16 8.32 5.64 27.45
CA LYS A 16 7.42 4.79 28.24
C LYS A 16 5.94 5.13 28.00
N VAL A 17 5.68 6.30 27.44
CA VAL A 17 4.33 6.83 27.14
C VAL A 17 4.32 7.39 25.73
N ARG A 18 3.30 7.05 24.93
CA ARG A 18 3.11 7.60 23.58
C ARG A 18 3.14 9.13 23.61
N GLY A 19 4.00 9.71 22.78
CA GLY A 19 4.05 11.15 22.52
C GLY A 19 5.26 11.90 23.11
N ASN A 20 5.99 11.34 24.08
CA ASN A 20 7.14 12.02 24.71
C ASN A 20 8.47 11.30 24.46
N SER A 21 8.69 10.80 23.25
CA SER A 21 9.92 10.12 22.87
C SER A 21 10.57 10.78 21.68
N VAL A 22 11.88 10.56 21.49
CA VAL A 22 12.58 11.04 20.30
C VAL A 22 11.92 10.48 19.04
N TYR A 23 11.66 9.16 18.99
CA TYR A 23 10.93 8.53 17.90
C TYR A 23 9.57 9.19 17.65
N GLY A 24 8.81 9.48 18.72
CA GLY A 24 7.48 10.10 18.60
C GLY A 24 7.50 11.48 17.94
N VAL A 25 8.57 12.26 18.14
CA VAL A 25 8.75 13.57 17.47
C VAL A 25 8.96 13.40 15.98
N PHE A 26 9.65 12.35 15.54
CA PHE A 26 9.94 12.09 14.13
C PHE A 26 8.85 11.28 13.42
N ASN A 27 8.04 10.54 14.17
CA ASN A 27 7.03 9.66 13.56
C ASN A 27 5.82 10.44 13.05
N SER A 28 5.93 10.92 11.83
CA SER A 28 4.83 11.47 11.03
C SER A 28 4.45 10.53 9.89
N THR A 29 4.81 9.25 9.99
CA THR A 29 4.52 8.25 8.95
C THR A 29 3.01 8.01 8.81
N ARG A 30 2.58 7.73 7.58
CA ARG A 30 1.16 7.53 7.26
C ARG A 30 0.80 6.06 7.02
N THR A 31 1.78 5.16 7.00
CA THR A 31 1.57 3.72 6.79
C THR A 31 2.24 2.92 7.89
N ARG A 32 1.71 1.72 8.17
CA ARG A 32 2.33 0.80 9.13
C ARG A 32 3.75 0.41 8.73
N GLY A 33 3.96 0.09 7.44
CA GLY A 33 5.29 -0.23 6.92
C GLY A 33 6.27 0.93 7.06
N GLY A 34 5.83 2.17 6.81
CA GLY A 34 6.63 3.37 7.04
C GLY A 34 7.00 3.56 8.51
N ALA A 35 6.06 3.33 9.43
CA ALA A 35 6.32 3.40 10.87
C ALA A 35 7.33 2.33 11.32
N GLN A 36 7.19 1.09 10.84
CA GLN A 36 8.14 0.02 11.11
C GLN A 36 9.54 0.33 10.59
N LEU A 37 9.64 0.81 9.35
CA LEU A 37 10.91 1.19 8.76
C LEU A 37 11.58 2.34 9.57
N LEU A 38 10.81 3.33 9.99
CA LEU A 38 11.32 4.42 10.83
C LEU A 38 11.81 3.87 12.18
N GLU A 39 11.08 2.96 12.81
CA GLU A 39 11.47 2.31 14.07
C GLU A 39 12.78 1.52 13.91
N GLU A 40 12.94 0.77 12.82
CA GLU A 40 14.18 0.09 12.47
C GLU A 40 15.35 1.06 12.29
N MET A 41 15.13 2.23 11.68
CA MET A 41 16.16 3.27 11.54
C MET A 41 16.67 3.77 12.89
N PHE A 42 15.82 3.84 13.91
CA PHE A 42 16.20 4.21 15.26
C PHE A 42 16.90 3.08 16.03
N HIS A 43 16.50 1.82 15.79
CA HIS A 43 17.17 0.66 16.38
C HIS A 43 18.55 0.40 15.77
N TYR A 44 18.71 0.66 14.47
CA TYR A 44 19.90 0.35 13.68
C TYR A 44 20.41 1.60 12.94
N PRO A 45 20.96 2.59 13.68
CA PRO A 45 21.49 3.80 13.07
C PRO A 45 22.68 3.48 12.17
N LEU A 46 22.77 4.22 11.08
CA LEU A 46 23.87 4.08 10.14
C LEU A 46 25.16 4.68 10.76
N SER A 47 26.30 4.05 10.48
CA SER A 47 27.63 4.52 10.85
C SER A 47 28.50 4.86 9.63
N ASP A 48 28.04 4.55 8.46
CA ASP A 48 28.72 4.82 7.19
C ASP A 48 28.30 6.18 6.63
N ALA A 49 29.27 7.03 6.33
CA ALA A 49 29.02 8.42 5.90
C ALA A 49 28.30 8.49 4.54
N GLU A 50 28.62 7.60 3.61
CA GLU A 50 27.99 7.58 2.28
C GLU A 50 26.50 7.24 2.39
N ARG A 51 26.18 6.20 3.17
CA ARG A 51 24.79 5.79 3.42
C ARG A 51 23.98 6.85 4.18
N ILE A 52 24.61 7.57 5.15
CA ILE A 52 23.98 8.67 5.87
C ILE A 52 23.67 9.82 4.90
N ASN A 53 24.64 10.20 4.07
CA ASN A 53 24.47 11.27 3.10
C ASN A 53 23.43 10.92 2.03
N HIS A 54 23.42 9.66 1.55
CA HIS A 54 22.40 9.17 0.62
C HIS A 54 20.99 9.30 1.24
N ARG A 55 20.80 8.83 2.47
CA ARG A 55 19.52 8.98 3.18
C ARG A 55 19.09 10.44 3.31
N SER A 56 20.01 11.32 3.67
CA SER A 56 19.75 12.76 3.79
C SER A 56 19.35 13.38 2.44
N THR A 57 20.00 12.94 1.35
CA THR A 57 19.68 13.37 -0.01
C THR A 57 18.28 12.95 -0.42
N VAL A 58 17.91 11.69 -0.11
CA VAL A 58 16.55 11.17 -0.36
C VAL A 58 15.49 12.00 0.36
N ILE A 59 15.68 12.23 1.67
CA ILE A 59 14.72 13.02 2.45
C ILE A 59 14.59 14.43 1.87
N ARG A 60 15.70 15.08 1.56
CA ARG A 60 15.71 16.42 0.96
C ARG A 60 14.99 16.45 -0.38
N TYR A 61 15.25 15.48 -1.25
CA TYR A 61 14.58 15.38 -2.55
C TYR A 61 13.05 15.37 -2.41
N PHE A 62 12.51 14.51 -1.53
CA PHE A 62 11.06 14.43 -1.33
C PHE A 62 10.48 15.69 -0.65
N MET A 63 11.23 16.33 0.25
CA MET A 63 10.84 17.61 0.85
C MET A 63 10.74 18.72 -0.22
N ASP A 64 11.76 18.84 -1.06
CA ASP A 64 11.84 19.88 -2.10
C ASP A 64 10.76 19.68 -3.19
N LYS A 65 10.45 18.43 -3.52
CA LYS A 65 9.38 18.08 -4.47
C LYS A 65 7.97 18.30 -3.90
N ASN A 66 7.82 18.39 -2.58
CA ASN A 66 6.54 18.51 -1.90
C ASN A 66 5.50 17.48 -2.38
N VAL A 67 5.93 16.23 -2.49
CA VAL A 67 5.15 15.13 -3.04
C VAL A 67 3.93 14.83 -2.16
N ARG A 68 2.76 14.68 -2.78
CA ARG A 68 1.57 14.24 -2.08
C ARG A 68 1.61 12.74 -1.84
N PHE A 69 1.36 12.34 -0.60
CA PHE A 69 1.28 10.96 -0.20
C PHE A 69 -0.18 10.62 0.15
N ASP A 70 -0.98 10.37 -0.88
CA ASP A 70 -2.44 10.19 -0.78
C ASP A 70 -2.84 8.73 -0.48
N PHE A 71 -1.93 7.94 0.07
CA PHE A 71 -2.20 6.56 0.47
C PHE A 71 -3.00 6.51 1.78
N GLN A 72 -3.99 5.62 1.84
CA GLN A 72 -4.83 5.38 3.02
C GLN A 72 -4.52 4.01 3.62
N ASN A 73 -4.36 3.95 4.94
CA ASN A 73 -4.04 2.70 5.64
C ASN A 73 -5.10 1.62 5.44
N GLU A 74 -6.36 2.01 5.36
CA GLU A 74 -7.50 1.13 5.17
C GLU A 74 -7.42 0.33 3.87
N TRP A 75 -6.78 0.88 2.84
CA TRP A 75 -6.58 0.17 1.57
C TRP A 75 -5.53 -0.94 1.71
N PHE A 76 -4.45 -0.69 2.44
CA PHE A 76 -3.44 -1.71 2.71
C PHE A 76 -4.04 -2.85 3.53
N ASP A 77 -4.78 -2.53 4.59
CA ASP A 77 -5.43 -3.51 5.45
C ASP A 77 -6.46 -4.35 4.68
N ALA A 78 -7.27 -3.69 3.86
CA ALA A 78 -8.29 -4.36 3.06
C ALA A 78 -7.67 -5.26 1.98
N LEU A 79 -6.62 -4.80 1.31
CA LEU A 79 -5.93 -5.57 0.27
C LEU A 79 -5.17 -6.74 0.88
N GLU A 80 -4.43 -6.54 1.98
CA GLU A 80 -3.71 -7.60 2.68
C GLU A 80 -4.66 -8.72 3.14
N GLY A 81 -5.76 -8.36 3.82
CA GLY A 81 -6.76 -9.33 4.25
C GLY A 81 -7.43 -10.06 3.08
N TYR A 82 -7.66 -9.36 1.98
CA TYR A 82 -8.23 -9.94 0.76
C TYR A 82 -7.27 -10.92 0.08
N LEU A 83 -5.99 -10.56 -0.10
CA LEU A 83 -4.99 -11.42 -0.73
C LEU A 83 -4.57 -12.61 0.15
N ALA A 84 -4.64 -12.46 1.48
CA ALA A 84 -4.42 -13.56 2.42
C ALA A 84 -5.51 -14.65 2.35
N ASN A 85 -6.70 -14.31 1.86
CA ASN A 85 -7.78 -15.29 1.70
C ASN A 85 -7.56 -16.16 0.46
N ARG A 86 -7.04 -17.37 0.68
CA ARG A 86 -6.78 -18.38 -0.36
C ARG A 86 -7.92 -19.41 -0.53
N ASP A 87 -9.07 -19.18 0.10
CA ASP A 87 -10.22 -20.10 -0.02
C ASP A 87 -10.86 -19.93 -1.41
N GLU A 88 -10.69 -20.94 -2.27
CA GLU A 88 -11.27 -20.97 -3.62
C GLU A 88 -12.79 -20.79 -3.63
N ARG A 89 -13.47 -21.15 -2.53
CA ARG A 89 -14.93 -20.95 -2.39
C ARG A 89 -15.30 -19.47 -2.34
N SER A 90 -14.36 -18.58 -1.98
CA SER A 90 -14.56 -17.13 -2.00
C SER A 90 -14.36 -16.51 -3.39
N ARG A 91 -13.97 -17.31 -4.41
CA ARG A 91 -13.81 -16.86 -5.78
C ARG A 91 -15.16 -16.51 -6.40
N LEU A 92 -15.24 -15.31 -6.98
CA LEU A 92 -16.46 -14.88 -7.65
C LEU A 92 -16.50 -15.44 -9.08
N MET A 93 -17.40 -16.40 -9.31
CA MET A 93 -17.61 -16.96 -10.64
C MET A 93 -18.78 -16.26 -11.35
N PRO A 94 -18.70 -16.04 -12.68
CA PRO A 94 -19.81 -15.42 -13.43
C PRO A 94 -21.14 -16.13 -13.25
N GLU A 95 -21.12 -17.48 -13.15
CA GLU A 95 -22.27 -18.34 -12.97
C GLU A 95 -22.99 -18.12 -11.64
N ASP A 96 -22.28 -17.66 -10.63
CA ASP A 96 -22.83 -17.41 -9.29
C ASP A 96 -23.73 -16.17 -9.23
N ASN A 97 -23.83 -15.40 -10.31
CA ASN A 97 -24.67 -14.21 -10.38
C ASN A 97 -26.16 -14.53 -10.54
N THR A 98 -26.68 -15.40 -9.69
CA THR A 98 -28.08 -15.83 -9.66
C THR A 98 -29.02 -14.72 -9.21
N LEU A 99 -30.32 -14.84 -9.54
CA LEU A 99 -31.36 -13.93 -9.10
C LEU A 99 -31.39 -13.80 -7.55
N GLN A 100 -31.26 -14.93 -6.87
CA GLN A 100 -31.24 -14.97 -5.39
C GLN A 100 -30.06 -14.20 -4.83
N ARG A 101 -28.86 -14.34 -5.39
CA ARG A 101 -27.66 -13.60 -4.96
C ARG A 101 -27.77 -12.12 -5.29
N ARG A 102 -28.40 -11.76 -6.42
CA ARG A 102 -28.73 -10.36 -6.75
C ARG A 102 -29.66 -9.73 -5.71
N MET A 103 -30.69 -10.44 -5.27
CA MET A 103 -31.59 -9.96 -4.22
C MET A 103 -30.85 -9.79 -2.88
N LYS A 104 -30.00 -10.75 -2.49
CA LYS A 104 -29.19 -10.62 -1.28
C LYS A 104 -28.29 -9.37 -1.32
N ARG A 105 -27.62 -9.09 -2.45
CA ARG A 105 -26.80 -7.88 -2.61
C ARG A 105 -27.60 -6.59 -2.48
N CYS A 106 -28.83 -6.55 -2.98
CA CYS A 106 -29.69 -5.39 -2.85
C CYS A 106 -30.01 -5.04 -1.39
N VAL A 107 -30.04 -6.02 -0.50
CA VAL A 107 -30.29 -5.84 0.94
C VAL A 107 -29.02 -5.92 1.81
N GLY A 108 -27.83 -5.89 1.18
CA GLY A 108 -26.56 -5.94 1.93
C GLY A 108 -26.24 -7.29 2.57
N GLY A 109 -26.87 -8.38 2.14
CA GLY A 109 -26.74 -9.72 2.73
C GLY A 109 -25.72 -10.64 2.08
N ASP A 110 -24.98 -10.20 1.04
CA ASP A 110 -23.92 -10.99 0.38
C ASP A 110 -22.54 -10.61 0.93
N MET A 111 -22.23 -11.12 2.11
CA MET A 111 -20.98 -10.80 2.84
C MET A 111 -19.72 -11.19 2.06
N GLU A 112 -19.76 -12.32 1.32
CA GLU A 112 -18.62 -12.75 0.51
C GLU A 112 -18.33 -11.74 -0.61
N PHE A 113 -19.37 -11.35 -1.33
CA PHE A 113 -19.25 -10.36 -2.38
C PHE A 113 -18.71 -9.02 -1.85
N GLU A 114 -19.23 -8.54 -0.72
CA GLU A 114 -18.79 -7.27 -0.10
C GLU A 114 -17.31 -7.31 0.33
N GLN A 115 -16.83 -8.44 0.86
CA GLN A 115 -15.42 -8.59 1.22
C GLN A 115 -14.51 -8.57 -0.02
N VAL A 116 -14.87 -9.31 -1.06
CA VAL A 116 -14.12 -9.32 -2.31
C VAL A 116 -14.16 -7.93 -2.97
N LEU A 117 -15.33 -7.30 -3.03
CA LEU A 117 -15.48 -5.95 -3.57
C LEU A 117 -14.57 -4.95 -2.85
N LYS A 118 -14.54 -4.99 -1.51
CA LYS A 118 -13.68 -4.10 -0.71
C LYS A 118 -12.20 -4.32 -1.03
N GLY A 119 -11.74 -5.57 -1.13
CA GLY A 119 -10.35 -5.89 -1.48
C GLY A 119 -9.99 -5.44 -2.90
N VAL A 120 -10.84 -5.71 -3.87
CA VAL A 120 -10.65 -5.28 -5.27
C VAL A 120 -10.58 -3.76 -5.38
N LEU A 121 -11.50 -3.04 -4.75
CA LEU A 121 -11.49 -1.56 -4.74
C LEU A 121 -10.23 -1.01 -4.06
N ALA A 122 -9.78 -1.62 -2.98
CA ALA A 122 -8.54 -1.25 -2.32
C ALA A 122 -7.33 -1.43 -3.26
N GLY A 123 -7.24 -2.55 -3.97
CA GLY A 123 -6.19 -2.80 -4.96
C GLY A 123 -6.20 -1.77 -6.10
N ILE A 124 -7.37 -1.46 -6.67
CA ILE A 124 -7.53 -0.45 -7.72
C ILE A 124 -7.06 0.93 -7.22
N ASN A 125 -7.51 1.35 -6.04
CA ASN A 125 -7.15 2.64 -5.47
C ASN A 125 -5.65 2.73 -5.18
N LEU A 126 -5.05 1.68 -4.60
CA LEU A 126 -3.61 1.64 -4.33
C LEU A 126 -2.80 1.76 -5.62
N ILE A 127 -3.09 0.96 -6.65
CA ILE A 127 -2.34 0.99 -7.90
C ILE A 127 -2.48 2.34 -8.60
N ASN A 128 -3.68 2.93 -8.63
CA ASN A 128 -3.86 4.27 -9.20
C ASN A 128 -3.15 5.36 -8.39
N THR A 129 -3.12 5.23 -7.05
CA THR A 129 -2.36 6.16 -6.19
C THR A 129 -0.86 6.02 -6.42
N VAL A 130 -0.34 4.79 -6.61
CA VAL A 130 1.06 4.55 -6.99
C VAL A 130 1.38 5.23 -8.34
N ARG A 131 0.52 5.09 -9.35
CA ARG A 131 0.70 5.78 -10.64
C ARG A 131 0.76 7.30 -10.48
N GLY A 132 -0.15 7.86 -9.69
CA GLY A 132 -0.16 9.29 -9.39
C GLY A 132 1.06 9.75 -8.59
N PHE A 133 1.56 8.93 -7.67
CA PHE A 133 2.80 9.18 -6.94
C PHE A 133 4.01 9.16 -7.86
N LEU A 134 4.15 8.14 -8.71
CA LEU A 134 5.25 8.01 -9.67
C LEU A 134 5.33 9.21 -10.61
N ALA A 135 4.20 9.71 -11.10
CA ALA A 135 4.16 10.92 -11.95
C ALA A 135 4.68 12.17 -11.22
N GLN A 136 4.55 12.26 -9.89
CA GLN A 136 5.08 13.40 -9.12
C GLN A 136 6.59 13.31 -8.90
N VAL A 137 7.16 12.09 -8.83
CA VAL A 137 8.59 11.87 -8.53
C VAL A 137 9.42 11.60 -9.78
N GLU A 138 8.83 11.71 -10.95
CA GLU A 138 9.54 11.56 -12.22
C GLU A 138 10.59 12.67 -12.37
N GLY A 139 11.81 12.31 -12.82
CA GLY A 139 12.88 13.25 -13.10
C GLY A 139 14.28 12.67 -12.91
N GLU A 140 15.27 13.29 -13.57
CA GLU A 140 16.66 12.82 -13.61
C GLU A 140 17.37 12.83 -12.25
N ASN A 141 16.94 13.70 -11.32
CA ASN A 141 17.56 13.85 -9.99
C ASN A 141 16.86 13.01 -8.91
N ASN A 142 16.00 12.08 -9.29
CA ASN A 142 15.36 11.18 -8.33
C ASN A 142 16.37 10.16 -7.80
N PRO A 143 16.69 10.15 -6.49
CA PRO A 143 17.63 9.19 -5.91
C PRO A 143 17.13 7.74 -5.95
N TYR A 144 15.84 7.52 -6.23
CA TYR A 144 15.19 6.22 -6.45
C TYR A 144 14.65 6.06 -7.87
N ALA A 145 15.34 6.67 -8.87
CA ALA A 145 14.88 6.63 -10.26
C ALA A 145 14.73 5.20 -10.80
N GLN A 146 15.64 4.31 -10.43
CA GLN A 146 15.60 2.92 -10.88
C GLN A 146 14.43 2.16 -10.28
N GLU A 147 14.23 2.25 -8.96
CA GLU A 147 13.11 1.62 -8.25
C GLU A 147 11.76 2.18 -8.72
N CYS A 148 11.69 3.49 -8.96
CA CYS A 148 10.50 4.12 -9.52
C CYS A 148 10.21 3.60 -10.93
N LYS A 149 11.23 3.36 -11.76
CA LYS A 149 11.07 2.81 -13.11
C LYS A 149 10.56 1.37 -13.06
N GLU A 150 11.12 0.54 -12.18
CA GLU A 150 10.69 -0.84 -11.99
C GLU A 150 9.22 -0.89 -11.51
N LEU A 151 8.88 -0.07 -10.52
CA LEU A 151 7.51 0.04 -10.04
C LEU A 151 6.56 0.57 -11.12
N ALA A 152 7.00 1.53 -11.94
CA ALA A 152 6.21 2.04 -13.07
C ALA A 152 5.92 0.94 -14.10
N GLN A 153 6.89 0.09 -14.41
CA GLN A 153 6.69 -1.04 -15.31
C GLN A 153 5.68 -2.05 -14.74
N LEU A 154 5.79 -2.35 -13.45
CA LEU A 154 4.86 -3.27 -12.78
C LEU A 154 3.42 -2.74 -12.84
N VAL A 155 3.17 -1.47 -12.46
CA VAL A 155 1.82 -0.90 -12.47
C VAL A 155 1.28 -0.55 -13.86
N ALA A 156 2.14 -0.56 -14.89
CA ALA A 156 1.76 -0.40 -16.29
C ALA A 156 1.41 -1.72 -16.98
N ALA A 157 1.53 -2.87 -16.29
CA ALA A 157 1.21 -4.16 -16.85
C ALA A 157 -0.21 -4.18 -17.46
N PRO A 158 -0.42 -4.78 -18.65
CA PRO A 158 -1.72 -4.78 -19.33
C PRO A 158 -2.85 -5.37 -18.49
N GLN A 159 -2.53 -6.33 -17.64
CA GLN A 159 -3.46 -6.96 -16.71
C GLN A 159 -4.03 -5.97 -15.68
N LEU A 160 -3.27 -4.93 -15.35
CA LEU A 160 -3.66 -3.87 -14.43
C LEU A 160 -4.26 -2.64 -15.14
N ALA A 161 -4.55 -2.74 -16.44
CA ALA A 161 -5.14 -1.68 -17.25
C ALA A 161 -6.65 -1.56 -17.03
N TRP A 162 -7.07 -1.12 -15.85
CA TRP A 162 -8.43 -0.67 -15.62
C TRP A 162 -8.60 0.81 -15.96
N THR A 163 -9.83 1.20 -16.24
CA THR A 163 -10.11 2.57 -16.64
C THR A 163 -9.93 3.55 -15.47
N PRO A 164 -9.41 4.77 -15.70
CA PRO A 164 -9.34 5.82 -14.68
C PRO A 164 -10.68 6.14 -14.02
N GLU A 165 -11.80 5.86 -14.72
CA GLU A 165 -13.16 6.04 -14.23
C GLU A 165 -13.50 5.14 -13.03
N GLU A 166 -12.72 4.10 -12.76
CA GLU A 166 -12.90 3.19 -11.63
C GLU A 166 -12.17 3.66 -10.38
N ASN A 167 -11.27 4.63 -10.52
CA ASN A 167 -10.60 5.24 -9.39
C ASN A 167 -11.59 6.02 -8.52
N GLY A 168 -11.57 5.76 -7.22
CA GLY A 168 -12.45 6.40 -6.24
C GLY A 168 -13.89 5.89 -6.23
N LYS A 169 -14.26 4.89 -7.05
CA LYS A 169 -15.57 4.26 -6.96
C LYS A 169 -15.70 3.47 -5.66
N THR A 170 -16.86 3.55 -5.08
CA THR A 170 -17.25 2.77 -3.89
C THR A 170 -18.03 1.51 -4.25
N LYS A 171 -18.40 1.35 -5.53
CA LYS A 171 -19.22 0.23 -6.01
C LYS A 171 -18.79 -0.18 -7.42
N LEU A 172 -18.66 -1.48 -7.63
CA LEU A 172 -18.51 -2.09 -8.94
C LEU A 172 -19.67 -3.08 -9.19
N SER A 173 -19.98 -3.34 -10.46
CA SER A 173 -20.90 -4.43 -10.81
C SER A 173 -20.27 -5.79 -10.48
N TYR A 174 -21.12 -6.80 -10.26
CA TYR A 174 -20.64 -8.17 -10.00
C TYR A 174 -19.64 -8.65 -11.07
N ALA A 175 -19.96 -8.47 -12.34
CA ALA A 175 -19.10 -8.88 -13.44
C ALA A 175 -17.72 -8.19 -13.43
N ARG A 176 -17.68 -6.90 -13.09
CA ARG A 176 -16.41 -6.19 -12.96
C ARG A 176 -15.63 -6.61 -11.73
N THR A 177 -16.31 -6.80 -10.60
CA THR A 177 -15.67 -7.30 -9.38
C THR A 177 -15.09 -8.68 -9.58
N SER A 178 -15.84 -9.61 -10.20
CA SER A 178 -15.37 -10.96 -10.54
C SER A 178 -14.17 -10.93 -11.50
N LYS A 179 -14.20 -10.06 -12.51
CA LYS A 179 -13.07 -9.88 -13.43
C LYS A 179 -11.80 -9.46 -12.70
N TYR A 180 -11.88 -8.43 -11.86
CA TYR A 180 -10.72 -7.94 -11.13
C TYR A 180 -10.28 -8.86 -9.99
N ASP A 181 -11.21 -9.58 -9.37
CA ASP A 181 -10.90 -10.64 -8.41
C ASP A 181 -10.05 -11.74 -9.02
N ASN A 182 -10.45 -12.24 -10.20
CA ASN A 182 -9.66 -13.23 -10.92
C ASN A 182 -8.27 -12.72 -11.27
N LEU A 183 -8.17 -11.49 -11.74
CA LEU A 183 -6.92 -10.86 -12.12
C LEU A 183 -5.98 -10.66 -10.93
N LEU A 184 -6.48 -10.17 -9.80
CA LEU A 184 -5.64 -9.86 -8.63
C LEU A 184 -5.23 -11.11 -7.83
N ARG A 185 -6.10 -12.13 -7.73
CA ARG A 185 -5.83 -13.31 -6.88
C ARG A 185 -5.34 -14.53 -7.65
N TYR A 186 -5.68 -14.66 -8.92
CA TYR A 186 -5.45 -15.90 -9.66
C TYR A 186 -4.57 -15.74 -10.90
N GLU A 187 -4.64 -14.62 -11.61
CA GLU A 187 -3.82 -14.36 -12.80
C GLU A 187 -2.60 -13.48 -12.50
N GLY A 188 -2.64 -12.70 -11.41
CA GLY A 188 -1.57 -11.77 -11.02
C GLY A 188 -0.29 -12.42 -10.48
N TYR A 189 -0.33 -13.71 -10.13
CA TYR A 189 0.86 -14.43 -9.64
C TYR A 189 1.95 -14.62 -10.70
N GLU A 190 1.65 -14.46 -11.98
CA GLU A 190 2.64 -14.50 -13.06
C GLU A 190 3.41 -13.17 -13.22
N LEU A 191 3.04 -12.13 -12.45
CA LEU A 191 3.63 -10.78 -12.51
C LEU A 191 4.68 -10.52 -11.41
N ILE A 192 4.83 -11.44 -10.45
CA ILE A 192 5.78 -11.36 -9.35
C ILE A 192 6.86 -12.44 -9.54
#